data_11dfba6e59c205aba75656b0a6e729a8
#
_entry.id   11dfba6e59c205aba75656b0a6e729a8
#
_cell.length_a   1.000
_cell.length_b   1.000
_cell.length_c   1.000
_cell.angle_alpha   90.00
_cell.angle_beta   90.00
_cell.angle_gamma   90.00
#
_symmetry.space_group_name_H-M   'P 1'
#
loop_
_entity.id
_entity.type
_entity.pdbx_description
1 polymer ?
#
loop_
_entity_poly.entity_id
_entity_poly.type
_entity_poly.pdbx_seq_one_letter_code
_entity_poly.pdbx_strand_id
1 'polypeptide(L)'
;KKDGYGWWVQRMTHCMELYDVVRIDHFRGFDEYYAIPYGDKTAERGKWEKGPGMDLFHTLDKKIKDLRVIAEDLGFLTESVLEMLKESGYPGMKVLQFAFDGSEDSSYLPYKYDHNCVVYTGTHDNETTKGWLENLQGHDLKFVREYINCYEQPVNDCVWALIRTALSSVADLAVIPIQDYLCLGNEARMNAPSTFGDNWKWRLTANQISETTLYHMREVTRIYGRLAKASEEKETDEIANTEEEERQDNDQNLS
;
A
#
# COMPACT_ATOMS: atom_id res chain seq x y z
N LYS A 1 19.20 11.69 19.90
CA LYS A 1 20.15 10.73 20.50
C LYS A 1 20.48 11.06 21.96
N LYS A 2 20.76 12.33 22.32
CA LYS A 2 21.11 12.73 23.70
C LYS A 2 20.02 12.47 24.74
N ASP A 3 18.74 12.52 24.34
CA ASP A 3 17.55 12.28 25.16
C ASP A 3 16.98 10.85 24.98
N GLY A 4 17.74 9.93 24.37
CA GLY A 4 17.29 8.57 24.05
C GLY A 4 16.14 8.54 23.06
N TYR A 5 16.13 9.44 22.08
CA TYR A 5 15.11 9.61 21.05
C TYR A 5 13.70 9.87 21.60
N GLY A 6 13.61 10.58 22.74
CA GLY A 6 12.35 10.79 23.46
C GLY A 6 11.22 11.33 22.57
N TRP A 7 11.51 12.29 21.69
CA TRP A 7 10.52 12.82 20.74
C TRP A 7 9.99 11.74 19.78
N TRP A 8 10.87 10.92 19.21
CA TRP A 8 10.47 9.85 18.30
C TRP A 8 9.65 8.77 19.00
N VAL A 9 10.07 8.39 20.21
CA VAL A 9 9.33 7.42 21.02
C VAL A 9 7.92 7.93 21.30
N GLN A 10 7.79 9.18 21.77
CA GLN A 10 6.48 9.78 22.04
C GLN A 10 5.60 9.88 20.79
N ARG A 11 6.18 10.32 19.66
CA ARG A 11 5.46 10.40 18.39
C ARG A 11 4.94 9.04 17.94
N MET A 12 5.81 8.03 17.91
CA MET A 12 5.44 6.69 17.42
C MET A 12 4.45 6.00 18.37
N THR A 13 4.64 6.15 19.70
CA THR A 13 3.66 5.65 20.67
C THR A 13 2.27 6.23 20.41
N HIS A 14 2.18 7.55 20.21
CA HIS A 14 0.89 8.18 19.91
C HIS A 14 0.31 7.74 18.56
N CYS A 15 1.13 7.53 17.54
CA CYS A 15 0.66 6.97 16.28
C CYS A 15 0.06 5.56 16.47
N MET A 16 0.69 4.70 17.29
CA MET A 16 0.17 3.35 17.56
C MET A 16 -1.11 3.34 18.42
N GLU A 17 -1.43 4.44 19.13
CA GLU A 17 -2.72 4.62 19.78
C GLU A 17 -3.85 4.94 18.79
N LEU A 18 -3.51 5.53 17.63
CA LEU A 18 -4.46 5.99 16.62
C LEU A 18 -4.61 5.03 15.43
N TYR A 19 -3.57 4.26 15.11
CA TYR A 19 -3.47 3.47 13.89
C TYR A 19 -2.93 2.08 14.17
N ASP A 20 -3.41 1.10 13.42
CA ASP A 20 -2.94 -0.30 13.52
C ASP A 20 -1.54 -0.47 12.93
N VAL A 21 -1.19 0.30 11.90
CA VAL A 21 0.11 0.28 11.23
C VAL A 21 0.51 1.70 10.84
N VAL A 22 1.79 2.04 10.99
CA VAL A 22 2.35 3.35 10.63
C VAL A 22 3.30 3.22 9.46
N ARG A 23 3.04 3.94 8.36
CA ARG A 23 4.02 4.07 7.28
C ARG A 23 4.99 5.20 7.59
N ILE A 24 6.27 4.87 7.65
CA ILE A 24 7.35 5.85 7.77
C ILE A 24 7.79 6.26 6.38
N ASP A 25 7.55 7.54 6.06
CA ASP A 25 7.94 8.16 4.81
C ASP A 25 9.45 8.42 4.75
N HIS A 26 10.02 8.31 3.54
CA HIS A 26 11.45 8.55 3.28
C HIS A 26 12.38 7.79 4.23
N PHE A 27 12.21 6.47 4.33
CA PHE A 27 12.96 5.61 5.24
C PHE A 27 14.48 5.73 5.05
N ARG A 28 14.95 5.91 3.81
CA ARG A 28 16.37 6.14 3.53
C ARG A 28 16.96 7.34 4.27
N GLY A 29 16.14 8.35 4.60
CA GLY A 29 16.59 9.54 5.34
C GLY A 29 17.11 9.25 6.75
N PHE A 30 16.82 8.05 7.29
CA PHE A 30 17.39 7.60 8.56
C PHE A 30 18.80 7.02 8.40
N ASP A 31 19.19 6.59 7.22
CA ASP A 31 20.60 6.26 6.91
C ASP A 31 21.39 7.53 6.57
N GLU A 32 20.95 8.25 5.54
CA GLU A 32 21.55 9.49 5.08
C GLU A 32 20.49 10.48 4.60
N TYR A 33 20.71 11.75 4.87
CA TYR A 33 19.86 12.82 4.36
C TYR A 33 20.70 13.97 3.79
N TYR A 34 20.14 14.65 2.80
CA TYR A 34 20.83 15.76 2.16
C TYR A 34 20.53 17.07 2.90
N ALA A 35 21.53 17.59 3.61
CA ALA A 35 21.43 18.81 4.41
C ALA A 35 21.77 20.03 3.57
N ILE A 36 20.82 20.95 3.44
CA ILE A 36 20.99 22.24 2.73
C ILE A 36 21.12 23.33 3.79
N PRO A 37 22.14 24.22 3.73
CA PRO A 37 22.28 25.32 4.68
C PRO A 37 21.02 26.22 4.68
N TYR A 38 20.57 26.58 5.88
CA TYR A 38 19.40 27.43 6.02
C TYR A 38 19.59 28.76 5.28
N GLY A 39 18.61 29.15 4.49
CA GLY A 39 18.63 30.38 3.70
C GLY A 39 19.19 30.23 2.28
N ASP A 40 19.72 29.07 1.90
CA ASP A 40 20.14 28.80 0.54
C ASP A 40 18.91 28.66 -0.37
N LYS A 41 19.00 29.22 -1.59
CA LYS A 41 17.91 29.16 -2.58
C LYS A 41 17.97 27.89 -3.46
N THR A 42 19.13 27.22 -3.48
CA THR A 42 19.38 26.00 -4.27
C THR A 42 20.05 24.95 -3.40
N ALA A 43 20.07 23.71 -3.87
CA ALA A 43 20.71 22.59 -3.21
C ALA A 43 22.24 22.48 -3.45
N GLU A 44 22.82 23.38 -4.24
CA GLU A 44 24.23 23.27 -4.70
C GLU A 44 25.27 23.19 -3.57
N ARG A 45 25.01 23.84 -2.42
CA ARG A 45 25.90 23.83 -1.26
C ARG A 45 25.51 22.80 -0.20
N GLY A 46 24.55 21.95 -0.52
CA GLY A 46 24.14 20.88 0.38
C GLY A 46 25.19 19.77 0.44
N LYS A 47 25.08 18.94 1.45
CA LYS A 47 25.92 17.75 1.67
C LYS A 47 25.11 16.61 2.28
N TRP A 48 25.55 15.40 2.02
CA TRP A 48 25.00 14.23 2.68
C TRP A 48 25.49 14.14 4.13
N GLU A 49 24.57 13.93 5.04
CA GLU A 49 24.84 13.71 6.46
C GLU A 49 24.23 12.38 6.91
N LYS A 50 24.95 11.69 7.82
CA LYS A 50 24.48 10.43 8.38
C LYS A 50 23.28 10.65 9.32
N GLY A 51 22.25 9.85 9.10
CA GLY A 51 21.11 9.76 9.98
C GLY A 51 21.37 8.92 11.25
N PRO A 52 20.36 8.68 12.06
CA PRO A 52 20.48 7.87 13.28
C PRO A 52 20.63 6.36 13.01
N GLY A 53 20.27 5.89 11.80
CA GLY A 53 20.30 4.48 11.42
C GLY A 53 19.48 3.59 12.35
N MET A 54 19.90 2.35 12.50
CA MET A 54 19.25 1.34 13.34
C MET A 54 19.22 1.68 14.83
N ASP A 55 20.07 2.59 15.31
CA ASP A 55 20.07 3.06 16.70
C ASP A 55 18.70 3.62 17.13
N LEU A 56 18.01 4.32 16.22
CA LEU A 56 16.65 4.80 16.44
C LEU A 56 15.65 3.63 16.49
N PHE A 57 15.66 2.76 15.48
CA PHE A 57 14.68 1.69 15.36
C PHE A 57 14.80 0.67 16.48
N HIS A 58 15.99 0.25 16.85
CA HIS A 58 16.22 -0.57 18.07
C HIS A 58 15.68 0.09 19.34
N THR A 59 15.77 1.43 19.42
CA THR A 59 15.21 2.15 20.57
C THR A 59 13.68 2.13 20.54
N LEU A 60 13.06 2.31 19.38
CA LEU A 60 11.61 2.26 19.20
C LEU A 60 11.07 0.87 19.52
N ASP A 61 11.63 -0.18 18.94
CA ASP A 61 11.22 -1.58 19.15
C ASP A 61 11.32 -1.99 20.63
N LYS A 62 12.37 -1.51 21.32
CA LYS A 62 12.53 -1.78 22.75
C LYS A 62 11.51 -1.07 23.63
N LYS A 63 11.04 0.13 23.22
CA LYS A 63 10.19 0.99 24.06
C LYS A 63 8.70 0.90 23.72
N ILE A 64 8.38 0.50 22.52
CA ILE A 64 6.99 0.45 22.02
C ILE A 64 6.64 -1.01 21.74
N LYS A 65 5.70 -1.52 22.53
CA LYS A 65 5.21 -2.88 22.33
C LYS A 65 4.38 -2.96 21.04
N ASP A 66 4.55 -4.04 20.31
CA ASP A 66 3.79 -4.33 19.07
C ASP A 66 3.86 -3.21 18.02
N LEU A 67 5.03 -2.56 17.90
CA LEU A 67 5.28 -1.53 16.89
C LEU A 67 5.16 -2.13 15.49
N ARG A 68 4.21 -1.62 14.69
CA ARG A 68 3.97 -2.05 13.32
C ARG A 68 4.27 -0.92 12.35
N VAL A 69 5.31 -1.12 11.56
CA VAL A 69 5.82 -0.11 10.63
C VAL A 69 5.90 -0.68 9.22
N ILE A 70 5.53 0.15 8.25
CA ILE A 70 5.87 -0.02 6.83
C ILE A 70 6.93 1.02 6.50
N ALA A 71 8.05 0.60 5.94
CA ALA A 71 9.11 1.50 5.53
C ALA A 71 8.90 1.93 4.07
N GLU A 72 8.84 3.26 3.82
CA GLU A 72 8.86 3.74 2.45
C GLU A 72 10.30 3.76 1.94
N ASP A 73 10.62 2.76 1.10
CA ASP A 73 11.93 2.49 0.51
C ASP A 73 11.94 2.72 -1.01
N LEU A 74 11.15 3.68 -1.48
CA LEU A 74 11.05 3.98 -2.90
C LEU A 74 12.23 4.83 -3.40
N GLY A 75 12.51 4.77 -4.69
CA GLY A 75 13.54 5.56 -5.37
C GLY A 75 14.92 4.90 -5.34
N PHE A 76 15.97 5.74 -5.33
CA PHE A 76 17.35 5.24 -5.36
C PHE A 76 17.80 4.78 -3.97
N LEU A 77 18.06 3.48 -3.84
CA LEU A 77 18.51 2.86 -2.59
C LEU A 77 20.00 2.53 -2.67
N THR A 78 20.73 2.86 -1.62
CA THR A 78 22.11 2.42 -1.39
C THR A 78 22.12 1.06 -0.68
N GLU A 79 23.24 0.36 -0.75
CA GLU A 79 23.41 -0.92 -0.05
C GLU A 79 23.15 -0.77 1.46
N SER A 80 23.61 0.31 2.08
CA SER A 80 23.39 0.60 3.50
C SER A 80 21.90 0.79 3.87
N VAL A 81 21.09 1.35 2.98
CA VAL A 81 19.63 1.45 3.17
C VAL A 81 18.96 0.09 3.08
N LEU A 82 19.39 -0.76 2.14
CA LEU A 82 18.87 -2.13 2.00
C LEU A 82 19.23 -2.98 3.23
N GLU A 83 20.46 -2.85 3.73
CA GLU A 83 20.88 -3.50 4.98
C GLU A 83 20.05 -3.02 6.17
N MET A 84 19.85 -1.69 6.30
CA MET A 84 19.02 -1.10 7.36
C MET A 84 17.57 -1.60 7.28
N LEU A 85 16.97 -1.67 6.09
CA LEU A 85 15.62 -2.22 5.90
C LEU A 85 15.56 -3.69 6.31
N LYS A 86 16.52 -4.49 5.89
CA LYS A 86 16.61 -5.91 6.24
C LYS A 86 16.79 -6.11 7.75
N GLU A 87 17.66 -5.34 8.39
CA GLU A 87 17.90 -5.43 9.83
C GLU A 87 16.68 -5.00 10.64
N SER A 88 15.93 -3.98 10.18
CA SER A 88 14.69 -3.54 10.85
C SER A 88 13.58 -4.59 10.81
N GLY A 89 13.58 -5.48 9.84
CA GLY A 89 12.49 -6.43 9.60
C GLY A 89 11.19 -5.78 9.13
N TYR A 90 11.18 -4.48 8.88
CA TYR A 90 9.99 -3.78 8.39
C TYR A 90 9.71 -4.12 6.92
N PRO A 91 8.45 -4.32 6.52
CA PRO A 91 8.11 -4.46 5.12
C PRO A 91 8.40 -3.18 4.35
N GLY A 92 9.11 -3.32 3.23
CA GLY A 92 9.26 -2.27 2.23
C GLY A 92 8.05 -2.15 1.32
N MET A 93 8.09 -1.20 0.40
CA MET A 93 6.97 -0.91 -0.53
C MET A 93 7.31 -1.33 -1.96
N LYS A 94 6.33 -1.86 -2.66
CA LYS A 94 6.37 -2.15 -4.09
C LYS A 94 5.23 -1.43 -4.80
N VAL A 95 5.58 -0.51 -5.70
CA VAL A 95 4.60 0.24 -6.50
C VAL A 95 4.57 -0.35 -7.90
N LEU A 96 3.46 -0.98 -8.28
CA LEU A 96 3.36 -1.73 -9.53
C LEU A 96 3.56 -0.85 -10.77
N GLN A 97 3.13 0.41 -10.74
CA GLN A 97 3.39 1.36 -11.83
C GLN A 97 4.89 1.53 -12.12
N PHE A 98 5.76 1.41 -11.12
CA PHE A 98 7.22 1.52 -11.30
C PHE A 98 7.85 0.27 -11.92
N ALA A 99 7.10 -0.82 -12.06
CA ALA A 99 7.59 -2.02 -12.74
C ALA A 99 7.78 -1.83 -14.25
N PHE A 100 7.14 -0.81 -14.83
CA PHE A 100 7.00 -0.61 -16.27
C PHE A 100 7.62 0.73 -16.72
N ASP A 101 8.82 1.01 -16.26
CA ASP A 101 9.61 2.23 -16.53
C ASP A 101 10.59 2.08 -17.71
N GLY A 102 10.33 1.15 -18.61
CA GLY A 102 11.20 0.82 -19.74
C GLY A 102 12.29 -0.19 -19.43
N SER A 103 12.42 -0.64 -18.18
CA SER A 103 13.34 -1.69 -17.76
C SER A 103 12.61 -3.02 -17.58
N GLU A 104 12.90 -4.00 -18.45
CA GLU A 104 12.39 -5.37 -18.30
C GLU A 104 13.00 -6.13 -17.10
N ASP A 105 13.93 -5.49 -16.37
CA ASP A 105 14.59 -6.03 -15.18
C ASP A 105 14.28 -5.26 -13.89
N SER A 106 13.18 -4.50 -13.87
CA SER A 106 12.76 -3.71 -12.71
C SER A 106 12.56 -4.57 -11.47
N SER A 107 13.06 -4.10 -10.31
CA SER A 107 12.84 -4.74 -9.00
C SER A 107 11.39 -4.63 -8.52
N TYR A 108 10.57 -3.84 -9.20
CA TYR A 108 9.14 -3.71 -8.95
C TYR A 108 8.28 -4.72 -9.72
N LEU A 109 8.87 -5.62 -10.51
CA LEU A 109 8.13 -6.70 -11.16
C LEU A 109 7.70 -7.75 -10.11
N PRO A 110 6.44 -8.18 -10.08
CA PRO A 110 5.89 -9.02 -9.02
C PRO A 110 6.61 -10.34 -8.76
N TYR A 111 7.19 -10.95 -9.80
CA TYR A 111 7.95 -12.19 -9.64
C TYR A 111 9.29 -12.03 -8.89
N LYS A 112 9.71 -10.77 -8.62
CA LYS A 112 10.93 -10.44 -7.87
C LYS A 112 10.65 -10.02 -6.43
N TYR A 113 9.40 -10.02 -5.99
CA TYR A 113 9.06 -9.59 -4.64
C TYR A 113 9.52 -10.60 -3.59
N ASP A 114 9.97 -10.08 -2.47
CA ASP A 114 10.01 -10.82 -1.21
C ASP A 114 8.62 -10.83 -0.57
N HIS A 115 8.34 -11.80 0.31
CA HIS A 115 7.06 -11.84 1.05
C HIS A 115 6.88 -10.61 1.93
N ASN A 116 7.91 -10.24 2.69
CA ASN A 116 7.87 -9.12 3.62
C ASN A 116 7.85 -7.76 2.88
N CYS A 117 6.81 -7.50 2.13
CA CYS A 117 6.60 -6.21 1.48
C CYS A 117 5.12 -5.88 1.35
N VAL A 118 4.85 -4.62 1.05
CA VAL A 118 3.51 -4.11 0.75
C VAL A 118 3.45 -3.70 -0.71
N VAL A 119 2.56 -4.32 -1.50
CA VAL A 119 2.36 -3.95 -2.90
C VAL A 119 1.21 -2.97 -3.04
N TYR A 120 1.41 -1.97 -3.89
CA TYR A 120 0.42 -0.98 -4.31
C TYR A 120 0.29 -1.03 -5.82
N THR A 121 -0.91 -0.81 -6.39
CA THR A 121 -1.01 -0.47 -7.82
C THR A 121 -0.38 0.88 -8.11
N GLY A 122 -0.67 1.87 -7.29
CA GLY A 122 -0.07 3.19 -7.17
C GLY A 122 -0.34 3.74 -5.77
N THR A 123 0.42 4.75 -5.34
CA THR A 123 0.21 5.45 -4.06
C THR A 123 -0.63 6.72 -4.26
N HIS A 124 -0.84 7.48 -3.19
CA HIS A 124 -1.48 8.79 -3.25
C HIS A 124 -0.69 9.83 -4.09
N ASP A 125 0.60 9.63 -4.31
CA ASP A 125 1.46 10.50 -5.10
C ASP A 125 1.49 10.14 -6.59
N ASN A 126 1.05 8.93 -6.92
CA ASN A 126 0.99 8.46 -8.30
C ASN A 126 -0.27 8.96 -9.01
N GLU A 127 -0.29 8.81 -10.32
CA GLU A 127 -1.51 8.87 -11.10
C GLU A 127 -2.44 7.72 -10.69
N THR A 128 -3.75 7.85 -10.93
CA THR A 128 -4.62 6.67 -10.87
C THR A 128 -4.13 5.64 -11.89
N THR A 129 -4.32 4.35 -11.64
CA THR A 129 -3.86 3.31 -12.58
C THR A 129 -4.44 3.47 -13.97
N LYS A 130 -5.69 3.93 -14.08
CA LYS A 130 -6.29 4.26 -15.38
C LYS A 130 -5.60 5.44 -16.05
N GLY A 131 -5.44 6.56 -15.35
CA GLY A 131 -4.81 7.76 -15.90
C GLY A 131 -3.36 7.50 -16.32
N TRP A 132 -2.62 6.72 -15.53
CA TRP A 132 -1.28 6.27 -15.88
C TRP A 132 -1.27 5.43 -17.17
N LEU A 133 -2.14 4.43 -17.30
CA LEU A 133 -2.25 3.61 -18.53
C LEU A 133 -2.59 4.45 -19.76
N GLU A 134 -3.48 5.44 -19.63
CA GLU A 134 -3.87 6.34 -20.72
C GLU A 134 -2.72 7.27 -21.17
N ASN A 135 -1.78 7.57 -20.26
CA ASN A 135 -0.61 8.40 -20.55
C ASN A 135 0.58 7.60 -21.05
N LEU A 136 0.63 6.29 -20.85
CA LEU A 136 1.72 5.45 -21.35
C LEU A 136 1.73 5.39 -22.89
N GLN A 137 2.91 5.31 -23.47
CA GLN A 137 3.10 5.22 -24.91
C GLN A 137 4.24 4.26 -25.27
N GLY A 138 4.29 3.90 -26.54
CA GLY A 138 5.42 3.17 -27.12
C GLY A 138 5.72 1.84 -26.44
N HIS A 139 6.97 1.65 -26.06
CA HIS A 139 7.49 0.41 -25.47
C HIS A 139 6.83 0.09 -24.13
N ASP A 140 6.68 1.07 -23.25
CA ASP A 140 6.17 0.86 -21.89
C ASP A 140 4.71 0.42 -21.93
N LEU A 141 3.86 1.05 -22.75
CA LEU A 141 2.48 0.63 -22.94
C LEU A 141 2.41 -0.80 -23.52
N LYS A 142 3.26 -1.12 -24.48
CA LYS A 142 3.33 -2.46 -25.05
C LYS A 142 3.73 -3.48 -23.96
N PHE A 143 4.79 -3.21 -23.22
CA PHE A 143 5.30 -4.10 -22.19
C PHE A 143 4.28 -4.37 -21.09
N VAL A 144 3.62 -3.33 -20.55
CA VAL A 144 2.59 -3.53 -19.53
C VAL A 144 1.43 -4.38 -20.06
N ARG A 145 0.94 -4.12 -21.27
CA ARG A 145 -0.15 -4.88 -21.89
C ARG A 145 0.20 -6.34 -22.13
N GLU A 146 1.42 -6.62 -22.59
CA GLU A 146 1.95 -7.98 -22.74
C GLU A 146 2.07 -8.67 -21.39
N TYR A 147 2.63 -8.00 -20.38
CA TYR A 147 2.83 -8.55 -19.04
C TYR A 147 1.52 -8.98 -18.37
N ILE A 148 0.47 -8.16 -18.48
CA ILE A 148 -0.84 -8.46 -17.89
C ILE A 148 -1.79 -9.21 -18.84
N ASN A 149 -1.31 -9.62 -20.01
CA ASN A 149 -2.12 -10.30 -21.05
C ASN A 149 -3.39 -9.51 -21.47
N CYS A 150 -3.23 -8.20 -21.67
CA CYS A 150 -4.33 -7.25 -21.96
C CYS A 150 -4.03 -6.44 -23.24
N TYR A 151 -3.93 -7.12 -24.39
CA TYR A 151 -3.43 -6.56 -25.65
C TYR A 151 -4.35 -5.49 -26.23
N GLU A 152 -5.61 -5.81 -26.50
CA GLU A 152 -6.58 -4.96 -27.19
C GLU A 152 -7.82 -4.62 -26.34
N GLN A 153 -7.83 -5.09 -25.10
CA GLN A 153 -8.95 -4.90 -24.19
C GLN A 153 -9.10 -3.41 -23.81
N PRO A 154 -10.30 -2.98 -23.43
CA PRO A 154 -10.54 -1.65 -22.89
C PRO A 154 -9.63 -1.34 -21.69
N VAL A 155 -9.30 -0.07 -21.51
CA VAL A 155 -8.39 0.35 -20.41
C VAL A 155 -8.88 -0.09 -19.03
N ASN A 156 -10.19 -0.12 -18.79
CA ASN A 156 -10.74 -0.56 -17.52
C ASN A 156 -10.46 -2.05 -17.24
N ASP A 157 -10.44 -2.90 -18.26
CA ASP A 157 -10.06 -4.30 -18.11
C ASP A 157 -8.58 -4.44 -17.78
N CYS A 158 -7.73 -3.59 -18.37
CA CYS A 158 -6.31 -3.53 -18.04
C CYS A 158 -6.06 -3.04 -16.59
N VAL A 159 -6.87 -2.09 -16.09
CA VAL A 159 -6.82 -1.68 -14.67
C VAL A 159 -7.13 -2.88 -13.76
N TRP A 160 -8.20 -3.62 -14.04
CA TRP A 160 -8.54 -4.82 -13.27
C TRP A 160 -7.49 -5.93 -13.39
N ALA A 161 -6.82 -6.06 -14.54
CA ALA A 161 -5.70 -6.99 -14.70
C ALA A 161 -4.51 -6.58 -13.82
N LEU A 162 -4.19 -5.29 -13.70
CA LEU A 162 -3.15 -4.79 -12.78
C LEU A 162 -3.53 -4.98 -11.31
N ILE A 163 -4.80 -4.76 -10.93
CA ILE A 163 -5.30 -5.07 -9.57
C ILE A 163 -5.09 -6.57 -9.28
N ARG A 164 -5.46 -7.45 -10.21
CA ARG A 164 -5.23 -8.89 -10.08
C ARG A 164 -3.74 -9.23 -9.97
N THR A 165 -2.89 -8.56 -10.74
CA THR A 165 -1.44 -8.74 -10.70
C THR A 165 -0.90 -8.39 -9.31
N ALA A 166 -1.31 -7.27 -8.72
CA ALA A 166 -0.92 -6.90 -7.35
C ALA A 166 -1.42 -7.92 -6.32
N LEU A 167 -2.70 -8.32 -6.40
CA LEU A 167 -3.31 -9.26 -5.46
C LEU A 167 -2.76 -10.69 -5.57
N SER A 168 -2.30 -11.11 -6.76
CA SER A 168 -1.69 -12.43 -6.99
C SER A 168 -0.22 -12.52 -6.60
N SER A 169 0.41 -11.39 -6.26
CA SER A 169 1.81 -11.37 -5.86
C SER A 169 2.05 -12.07 -4.53
N VAL A 170 3.30 -12.34 -4.20
CA VAL A 170 3.71 -12.95 -2.92
C VAL A 170 3.77 -11.95 -1.76
N ALA A 171 3.54 -10.65 -2.01
CA ALA A 171 3.56 -9.62 -0.98
C ALA A 171 2.58 -9.95 0.15
N ASP A 172 3.01 -9.81 1.40
CA ASP A 172 2.16 -10.10 2.58
C ASP A 172 0.95 -9.17 2.66
N LEU A 173 1.09 -7.93 2.21
CA LEU A 173 0.00 -6.96 2.15
C LEU A 173 -0.15 -6.36 0.75
N ALA A 174 -1.38 -6.18 0.30
CA ALA A 174 -1.71 -5.46 -0.93
C ALA A 174 -2.68 -4.31 -0.62
N VAL A 175 -2.33 -3.11 -1.05
CA VAL A 175 -3.15 -1.90 -0.87
C VAL A 175 -3.52 -1.34 -2.23
N ILE A 176 -4.80 -1.37 -2.55
CA ILE A 176 -5.33 -0.91 -3.83
C ILE A 176 -6.16 0.37 -3.60
N PRO A 177 -5.82 1.50 -4.21
CA PRO A 177 -6.64 2.70 -4.14
C PRO A 177 -8.06 2.44 -4.64
N ILE A 178 -9.06 3.00 -3.96
CA ILE A 178 -10.45 2.86 -4.38
C ILE A 178 -10.71 3.42 -5.77
N GLN A 179 -9.94 4.42 -6.19
CA GLN A 179 -9.99 4.99 -7.53
C GLN A 179 -9.70 3.95 -8.61
N ASP A 180 -8.82 3.00 -8.33
CA ASP A 180 -8.47 1.94 -9.27
C ASP A 180 -9.59 0.91 -9.39
N TYR A 181 -10.21 0.50 -8.28
CA TYR A 181 -11.39 -0.37 -8.32
C TYR A 181 -12.56 0.25 -9.09
N LEU A 182 -12.67 1.58 -9.03
CA LEU A 182 -13.71 2.34 -9.76
C LEU A 182 -13.27 2.72 -11.18
N CYS A 183 -12.06 2.37 -11.60
CA CYS A 183 -11.47 2.74 -12.89
C CYS A 183 -11.56 4.24 -13.18
N LEU A 184 -11.31 5.10 -12.17
CA LEU A 184 -11.31 6.55 -12.33
C LEU A 184 -9.99 7.03 -12.94
N GLY A 185 -10.06 8.07 -13.78
CA GLY A 185 -8.90 8.73 -14.36
C GLY A 185 -8.25 9.72 -13.40
N ASN A 186 -7.33 10.54 -13.94
CA ASN A 186 -6.53 11.48 -13.15
C ASN A 186 -7.34 12.61 -12.49
N GLU A 187 -8.60 12.81 -12.85
CA GLU A 187 -9.53 13.68 -12.13
C GLU A 187 -9.74 13.25 -10.66
N ALA A 188 -9.47 11.96 -10.36
CA ALA A 188 -9.56 11.40 -9.01
C ALA A 188 -8.20 11.27 -8.32
N ARG A 189 -7.10 11.76 -8.91
CA ARG A 189 -5.77 11.72 -8.30
C ARG A 189 -5.76 12.49 -6.97
N MET A 190 -5.10 11.94 -5.95
CA MET A 190 -5.03 12.55 -4.63
C MET A 190 -4.00 13.65 -4.55
N ASN A 191 -2.79 13.39 -5.03
CA ASN A 191 -1.67 14.31 -4.92
C ASN A 191 -0.78 14.26 -6.17
N ALA A 192 -0.36 15.43 -6.63
CA ALA A 192 0.68 15.58 -7.64
C ALA A 192 1.89 16.27 -6.98
N PRO A 193 2.97 15.54 -6.68
CA PRO A 193 4.14 16.09 -6.01
C PRO A 193 4.69 17.33 -6.71
N SER A 194 5.23 18.27 -5.93
CA SER A 194 5.80 19.54 -6.41
C SER A 194 4.80 20.48 -7.11
N THR A 195 3.50 20.29 -6.91
CA THR A 195 2.44 21.18 -7.42
C THR A 195 1.68 21.88 -6.30
N PHE A 196 1.04 23.00 -6.64
CA PHE A 196 0.11 23.71 -5.76
C PHE A 196 -1.32 23.59 -6.31
N GLY A 197 -2.32 23.66 -5.45
CA GLY A 197 -3.72 23.79 -5.84
C GLY A 197 -4.59 22.61 -5.41
N ASP A 198 -4.95 21.71 -6.31
CA ASP A 198 -6.07 20.77 -6.08
C ASP A 198 -5.69 19.45 -5.40
N ASN A 199 -4.50 19.35 -4.79
CA ASN A 199 -4.07 18.19 -4.04
C ASN A 199 -4.94 17.93 -2.81
N TRP A 200 -5.20 16.66 -2.50
CA TRP A 200 -5.95 16.18 -1.33
C TRP A 200 -7.43 16.58 -1.29
N LYS A 201 -8.02 16.98 -2.42
CA LYS A 201 -9.40 17.44 -2.51
C LYS A 201 -10.41 16.41 -2.94
N TRP A 202 -9.98 15.41 -3.73
CA TRP A 202 -10.89 14.37 -4.18
C TRP A 202 -11.54 13.64 -3.00
N ARG A 203 -12.82 13.33 -3.14
CA ARG A 203 -13.60 12.60 -2.14
C ARG A 203 -14.50 11.58 -2.83
N LEU A 204 -14.50 10.38 -2.25
CA LEU A 204 -15.48 9.35 -2.60
C LEU A 204 -16.87 9.76 -2.11
N THR A 205 -17.89 9.57 -2.94
CA THR A 205 -19.29 9.75 -2.57
C THR A 205 -19.99 8.39 -2.42
N ALA A 206 -21.03 8.32 -1.58
CA ALA A 206 -21.72 7.07 -1.26
C ALA A 206 -22.26 6.33 -2.51
N ASN A 207 -22.66 7.05 -3.55
CA ASN A 207 -23.26 6.48 -4.75
C ASN A 207 -22.24 5.97 -5.78
N GLN A 208 -20.95 6.15 -5.56
CA GLN A 208 -19.90 5.72 -6.50
C GLN A 208 -19.54 4.23 -6.37
N ILE A 209 -19.81 3.63 -5.22
CA ILE A 209 -19.56 2.20 -5.02
C ILE A 209 -20.89 1.45 -5.20
N SER A 210 -21.01 0.70 -6.29
CA SER A 210 -22.16 -0.16 -6.55
C SER A 210 -22.00 -1.51 -5.83
N GLU A 211 -23.12 -2.21 -5.62
CA GLU A 211 -23.10 -3.59 -5.11
C GLU A 211 -22.27 -4.52 -6.02
N THR A 212 -22.35 -4.31 -7.34
CA THR A 212 -21.52 -5.06 -8.31
C THR A 212 -20.03 -4.80 -8.09
N THR A 213 -19.64 -3.55 -7.82
CA THR A 213 -18.23 -3.22 -7.50
C THR A 213 -17.78 -3.92 -6.23
N LEU A 214 -18.59 -3.87 -5.17
CA LEU A 214 -18.29 -4.55 -3.90
C LEU A 214 -18.17 -6.06 -4.09
N TYR A 215 -19.09 -6.66 -4.86
CA TYR A 215 -19.02 -8.07 -5.19
C TYR A 215 -17.72 -8.43 -5.92
N HIS A 216 -17.31 -7.66 -6.93
CA HIS A 216 -16.07 -7.92 -7.66
C HIS A 216 -14.83 -7.73 -6.79
N MET A 217 -14.80 -6.71 -5.92
CA MET A 217 -13.72 -6.50 -4.95
C MET A 217 -13.59 -7.71 -4.01
N ARG A 218 -14.72 -8.18 -3.45
CA ARG A 218 -14.75 -9.35 -2.58
C ARG A 218 -14.24 -10.60 -3.29
N GLU A 219 -14.76 -10.86 -4.51
CA GLU A 219 -14.41 -12.05 -5.27
C GLU A 219 -12.92 -12.08 -5.66
N VAL A 220 -12.37 -10.97 -6.14
CA VAL A 220 -10.95 -10.94 -6.49
C VAL A 220 -10.06 -11.11 -5.24
N THR A 221 -10.45 -10.54 -4.10
CA THR A 221 -9.76 -10.72 -2.82
C THR A 221 -9.80 -12.17 -2.36
N ARG A 222 -10.96 -12.84 -2.49
CA ARG A 222 -11.16 -14.26 -2.17
C ARG A 222 -10.33 -15.17 -3.07
N ILE A 223 -10.36 -14.95 -4.40
CA ILE A 223 -9.65 -15.79 -5.39
C ILE A 223 -8.15 -15.85 -5.08
N TYR A 224 -7.56 -14.73 -4.67
CA TYR A 224 -6.13 -14.66 -4.33
C TYR A 224 -5.84 -14.93 -2.84
N GLY A 225 -6.79 -15.50 -2.10
CA GLY A 225 -6.59 -15.95 -0.72
C GLY A 225 -6.36 -14.83 0.30
N ARG A 226 -6.77 -13.59 -0.02
CA ARG A 226 -6.56 -12.41 0.82
C ARG A 226 -7.81 -11.99 1.61
N LEU A 227 -8.92 -12.69 1.42
CA LEU A 227 -10.12 -12.47 2.24
C LEU A 227 -9.89 -13.05 3.63
N ALA A 228 -10.12 -12.25 4.67
CA ALA A 228 -10.10 -12.74 6.04
C ALA A 228 -11.08 -13.91 6.17
N LYS A 229 -10.66 -15.00 6.82
CA LYS A 229 -11.59 -16.07 7.20
C LYS A 229 -12.59 -15.45 8.16
N ALA A 230 -13.89 -15.63 7.90
CA ALA A 230 -14.91 -15.35 8.90
C ALA A 230 -14.52 -16.14 10.16
N SER A 231 -14.50 -15.47 11.32
CA SER A 231 -14.26 -16.19 12.57
C SER A 231 -15.31 -17.28 12.64
N GLU A 232 -14.90 -18.53 12.75
CA GLU A 232 -15.77 -19.72 12.83
C GLU A 232 -16.83 -19.59 13.96
N GLU A 233 -16.60 -18.68 14.92
CA GLU A 233 -17.53 -18.36 16.00
C GLU A 233 -18.83 -17.67 15.57
N LYS A 234 -18.85 -16.92 14.45
CA LYS A 234 -20.10 -16.27 14.01
C LYS A 234 -21.00 -17.16 13.15
N GLU A 235 -20.43 -18.07 12.38
CA GLU A 235 -21.23 -19.04 11.61
C GLU A 235 -21.88 -20.09 12.51
N THR A 236 -21.20 -20.51 13.60
CA THR A 236 -21.80 -21.44 14.59
C THR A 236 -22.92 -20.80 15.39
N ASP A 237 -22.82 -19.52 15.74
CA ASP A 237 -23.85 -18.81 16.49
C ASP A 237 -25.11 -18.50 15.62
N GLU A 238 -24.95 -18.21 14.32
CA GLU A 238 -26.09 -18.02 13.41
C GLU A 238 -26.81 -19.36 13.12
N ILE A 239 -26.08 -20.46 12.94
CA ILE A 239 -26.68 -21.79 12.74
C ILE A 239 -27.35 -22.27 14.01
N ALA A 240 -26.75 -22.09 15.21
CA ALA A 240 -27.33 -22.46 16.46
C ALA A 240 -28.60 -21.69 16.79
N ASN A 241 -28.65 -20.39 16.52
CA ASN A 241 -29.85 -19.57 16.70
C ASN A 241 -30.98 -19.95 15.73
N THR A 242 -30.65 -20.30 14.49
CA THR A 242 -31.66 -20.73 13.50
C THR A 242 -32.27 -22.10 13.90
N GLU A 243 -31.46 -23.04 14.42
CA GLU A 243 -31.96 -24.34 14.90
C GLU A 243 -32.77 -24.23 16.20
N GLU A 244 -32.47 -23.26 17.07
CA GLU A 244 -33.28 -22.99 18.25
C GLU A 244 -34.64 -22.35 17.92
N GLU A 245 -34.68 -21.42 16.98
CA GLU A 245 -35.93 -20.82 16.50
C GLU A 245 -36.84 -21.86 15.81
N GLU A 246 -36.29 -22.74 14.96
CA GLU A 246 -37.05 -23.82 14.32
C GLU A 246 -37.57 -24.86 15.32
N ARG A 247 -36.87 -25.13 16.43
CA ARG A 247 -37.34 -26.01 17.49
C ARG A 247 -38.48 -25.39 18.30
N GLN A 248 -38.41 -24.10 18.61
CA GLN A 248 -39.45 -23.40 19.36
C GLN A 248 -40.76 -23.26 18.54
N ASP A 249 -40.68 -23.06 17.22
CA ASP A 249 -41.85 -23.02 16.34
C ASP A 249 -42.53 -24.41 16.19
N ASN A 250 -41.77 -25.50 16.18
CA ASN A 250 -42.30 -26.85 16.15
C ASN A 250 -43.00 -27.27 17.44
N ASP A 251 -42.50 -26.85 18.60
CA ASP A 251 -43.13 -27.16 19.91
C ASP A 251 -44.44 -26.38 20.14
N GLN A 252 -44.57 -25.19 19.54
CA GLN A 252 -45.80 -24.40 19.61
C GLN A 252 -46.92 -24.92 18.69
N ASN A 253 -46.57 -25.67 17.63
CA ASN A 253 -47.57 -26.26 16.72
C ASN A 253 -48.06 -27.65 17.11
N LEU A 254 -47.54 -28.22 18.24
CA LEU A 254 -47.91 -29.55 18.77
C LEU A 254 -48.70 -29.48 20.08
N SER A 255 -49.08 -28.30 20.55
CA SER A 255 -49.94 -28.06 21.71
C SER A 255 -51.26 -27.45 21.31
#